data_96a9405e629182c700381c5f4072ac33
#
_entry.id   96a9405e629182c700381c5f4072ac33
#
_cell.length_a   1.000
_cell.length_b   1.000
_cell.length_c   1.000
_cell.angle_alpha   90.00
_cell.angle_beta   90.00
_cell.angle_gamma   90.00
#
_symmetry.space_group_name_H-M   'P 1'
#
loop_
_entity.id
_entity.type
_entity.pdbx_description
1 polymer ?
#
loop_
_entity_poly.entity_id
_entity_poly.type
_entity_poly.pdbx_seq_one_letter_code
_entity_poly.pdbx_strand_id
1 'polypeptide(L)'
;MAKTYANPLLPTSQFPMCGNCFRADMYKGCAFGCDYCFANNRGGNFERDFQVANVDLIRKWFKEAIEDGDVSNIKKECLNNRVPIHLGGLSDPFQKCEEKYRASYRFLEISKYYKYPVNISTKTAHLDDMYWEILDPKIHTFSLSILGYSDEYVRTWESATPLATERIAFAKELKERGFWVSIRIQPIILMEEVEKLIKASENYVDYYTVEHLKLPVDNADVCKRLLQKMYGVQTQLVAKGREYEFDSVTKRKNIEYIKSITNVKIGCGDNDLHVLSDSLNCCGIDTMPKAFKNWLKYNSMYIKMTGDRTQWSPSANCNSCFNGDCVIKGFTTMSQYVDKAYAAQYGDPNQLTLDLL
;
A
#
# COMPACT_ATOMS: atom_id res chain seq x y z
N MET A 1 19.99 12.55 19.56
CA MET A 1 19.76 11.99 18.21
C MET A 1 18.60 11.00 18.27
N ALA A 2 17.72 10.94 17.25
CA ALA A 2 16.68 9.91 17.23
C ALA A 2 17.32 8.51 17.11
N LYS A 3 16.68 7.53 17.74
CA LYS A 3 17.04 6.12 17.59
C LYS A 3 16.82 5.69 16.15
N THR A 4 17.76 5.01 15.54
CA THR A 4 17.63 4.49 14.17
C THR A 4 17.22 3.03 14.19
N TYR A 5 16.49 2.58 13.13
CA TYR A 5 16.17 1.17 12.95
C TYR A 5 16.75 0.60 11.65
N ALA A 6 17.06 -0.69 11.71
CA ALA A 6 17.89 -1.35 10.71
C ALA A 6 17.13 -1.96 9.52
N ASN A 7 15.81 -2.07 9.59
CA ASN A 7 15.02 -2.72 8.54
C ASN A 7 13.91 -1.82 7.97
N PRO A 8 14.26 -0.65 7.39
CA PRO A 8 13.28 0.26 6.80
C PRO A 8 12.73 -0.19 5.44
N LEU A 9 13.34 -1.18 4.81
CA LEU A 9 13.02 -1.69 3.49
C LEU A 9 12.84 -3.20 3.56
N LEU A 10 11.62 -3.69 3.29
CA LEU A 10 11.26 -5.11 3.43
C LEU A 10 10.19 -5.53 2.41
N PRO A 11 10.25 -6.76 1.87
CA PRO A 11 9.07 -7.39 1.28
C PRO A 11 7.96 -7.50 2.32
N THR A 12 6.72 -7.32 1.89
CA THR A 12 5.54 -7.49 2.74
C THR A 12 5.07 -8.94 2.74
N SER A 13 4.18 -9.30 3.67
CA SER A 13 3.53 -10.62 3.69
C SER A 13 2.63 -10.90 2.47
N GLN A 14 2.35 -9.90 1.66
CA GLN A 14 1.56 -10.02 0.43
C GLN A 14 2.42 -10.18 -0.83
N PHE A 15 3.71 -10.31 -0.65
CA PHE A 15 4.64 -10.58 -1.75
C PHE A 15 4.41 -11.99 -2.34
N PRO A 16 4.44 -12.20 -3.65
CA PRO A 16 4.60 -11.24 -4.75
C PRO A 16 3.27 -10.71 -5.32
N MET A 17 2.16 -10.93 -4.65
CA MET A 17 0.81 -10.71 -5.15
C MET A 17 0.39 -9.25 -5.18
N CYS A 18 0.76 -8.51 -4.14
CA CYS A 18 0.48 -7.09 -4.04
C CYS A 18 1.42 -6.30 -4.96
N GLY A 19 0.88 -5.35 -5.72
CA GLY A 19 1.71 -4.43 -6.49
C GLY A 19 2.63 -3.57 -5.63
N ASN A 20 2.24 -3.33 -4.38
CA ASN A 20 3.02 -2.63 -3.37
C ASN A 20 3.70 -3.60 -2.38
N CYS A 21 4.17 -4.74 -2.87
CA CYS A 21 4.71 -5.82 -2.04
C CYS A 21 6.10 -5.57 -1.45
N PHE A 22 6.84 -4.58 -1.94
CA PHE A 22 8.15 -4.20 -1.44
C PHE A 22 8.05 -2.81 -0.83
N ARG A 23 8.14 -2.72 0.50
CA ARG A 23 7.80 -1.52 1.26
C ARG A 23 9.01 -0.87 1.90
N ALA A 24 9.00 0.48 1.89
CA ALA A 24 9.92 1.32 2.64
C ALA A 24 9.13 2.26 3.57
N ASP A 25 9.51 2.30 4.84
CA ASP A 25 9.01 3.26 5.81
C ASP A 25 10.20 4.03 6.40
N MET A 26 10.19 5.35 6.26
CA MET A 26 11.32 6.17 6.73
C MET A 26 11.21 6.51 8.21
N TYR A 27 10.04 6.29 8.79
CA TYR A 27 9.76 6.53 10.20
C TYR A 27 9.01 5.37 10.81
N LYS A 28 9.28 5.06 12.08
CA LYS A 28 8.37 4.34 12.95
C LYS A 28 7.57 5.35 13.75
N GLY A 29 6.25 5.17 13.81
CA GLY A 29 5.31 6.16 14.32
C GLY A 29 4.90 7.18 13.27
N CYS A 30 3.66 7.65 13.37
CA CYS A 30 3.06 8.63 12.47
C CYS A 30 2.31 9.68 13.28
N ALA A 31 2.57 10.96 13.00
CA ALA A 31 2.00 12.08 13.73
C ALA A 31 0.58 12.47 13.28
N PHE A 32 0.04 11.88 12.22
CA PHE A 32 -1.27 12.27 11.67
C PHE A 32 -2.48 11.81 12.48
N GLY A 33 -2.32 10.86 13.40
CA GLY A 33 -3.34 10.52 14.39
C GLY A 33 -4.67 10.02 13.80
N CYS A 34 -4.64 9.26 12.72
CA CYS A 34 -5.86 8.70 12.11
C CYS A 34 -6.47 7.62 13.01
N ASP A 35 -7.73 7.78 13.41
CA ASP A 35 -8.41 6.85 14.32
C ASP A 35 -8.53 5.42 13.78
N TYR A 36 -8.70 5.29 12.48
CA TYR A 36 -8.84 4.01 11.79
C TYR A 36 -7.51 3.37 11.39
N CYS A 37 -6.37 3.97 11.75
CA CYS A 37 -5.06 3.53 11.28
C CYS A 37 -4.77 2.08 11.67
N PHE A 38 -4.65 1.19 10.70
CA PHE A 38 -4.38 -0.22 10.96
C PHE A 38 -3.01 -0.44 11.62
N ALA A 39 -2.02 0.40 11.29
CA ALA A 39 -0.69 0.31 11.86
C ALA A 39 -0.70 0.59 13.36
N ASN A 40 -1.59 1.48 13.81
CA ASN A 40 -1.75 1.84 15.21
C ASN A 40 -2.70 0.88 15.95
N ASN A 41 -3.73 0.38 15.26
CA ASN A 41 -4.84 -0.32 15.92
C ASN A 41 -4.63 -1.83 16.04
N ARG A 42 -3.72 -2.44 15.28
CA ARG A 42 -3.47 -3.90 15.30
C ARG A 42 -2.49 -4.36 16.38
N GLY A 43 -2.00 -3.47 17.18
CA GLY A 43 -0.98 -3.78 18.18
C GLY A 43 0.36 -4.17 17.54
N GLY A 44 1.43 -3.69 18.06
CA GLY A 44 2.77 -3.95 17.59
C GLY A 44 3.73 -2.90 18.13
N ASN A 45 5.01 -3.08 17.88
CA ASN A 45 6.03 -2.13 18.34
C ASN A 45 6.12 -0.86 17.48
N PHE A 46 5.15 -0.64 16.55
CA PHE A 46 5.22 0.48 15.62
C PHE A 46 4.99 1.83 16.31
N GLU A 47 4.14 1.86 17.34
CA GLU A 47 3.79 3.09 18.06
C GLU A 47 4.71 3.45 19.23
N ARG A 48 5.42 2.47 19.80
CA ARG A 48 6.02 2.64 21.14
C ARG A 48 7.25 3.53 21.18
N ASP A 49 8.04 3.57 20.11
CA ASP A 49 9.27 4.35 20.04
C ASP A 49 9.43 5.00 18.68
N PHE A 50 9.39 6.32 18.63
CA PHE A 50 9.74 7.04 17.41
C PHE A 50 11.18 6.69 17.00
N GLN A 51 11.34 6.21 15.77
CA GLN A 51 12.63 5.87 15.18
C GLN A 51 12.71 6.36 13.74
N VAL A 52 13.93 6.67 13.30
CA VAL A 52 14.22 7.12 11.94
C VAL A 52 14.95 6.00 11.19
N ALA A 53 14.65 5.81 9.93
CA ALA A 53 15.32 4.82 9.09
C ALA A 53 16.83 5.08 9.00
N ASN A 54 17.62 4.01 9.02
CA ASN A 54 19.01 4.11 8.64
C ASN A 54 19.14 4.16 7.10
N VAL A 55 19.10 5.38 6.54
CA VAL A 55 19.13 5.60 5.09
C VAL A 55 20.49 5.22 4.47
N ASP A 56 21.58 5.34 5.22
CA ASP A 56 22.90 4.93 4.73
C ASP A 56 22.97 3.42 4.52
N LEU A 57 22.26 2.65 5.35
CA LEU A 57 22.13 1.21 5.16
C LEU A 57 21.29 0.88 3.90
N ILE A 58 20.24 1.68 3.62
CA ILE A 58 19.49 1.52 2.36
C ILE A 58 20.40 1.78 1.17
N ARG A 59 21.18 2.85 1.18
CA ARG A 59 22.16 3.18 0.12
C ARG A 59 23.15 2.03 -0.11
N LYS A 60 23.63 1.43 0.98
CA LYS A 60 24.50 0.25 0.92
C LYS A 60 23.81 -0.92 0.19
N TRP A 61 22.56 -1.23 0.54
CA TRP A 61 21.83 -2.32 -0.12
C TRP A 61 21.57 -2.06 -1.61
N PHE A 62 21.27 -0.81 -1.98
CA PHE A 62 21.12 -0.44 -3.39
C PHE A 62 22.41 -0.65 -4.17
N LYS A 63 23.55 -0.23 -3.59
CA LYS A 63 24.85 -0.45 -4.21
C LYS A 63 25.12 -1.94 -4.37
N GLU A 64 25.07 -2.72 -3.30
CA GLU A 64 25.34 -4.16 -3.32
C GLU A 64 24.44 -4.89 -4.34
N ALA A 65 23.14 -4.58 -4.37
CA ALA A 65 22.20 -5.26 -5.24
C ALA A 65 22.33 -4.84 -6.72
N ILE A 66 22.48 -3.54 -6.99
CA ILE A 66 22.38 -3.00 -8.36
C ILE A 66 23.75 -2.86 -9.02
N GLU A 67 24.77 -2.39 -8.29
CA GLU A 67 26.12 -2.20 -8.86
C GLU A 67 26.95 -3.49 -8.76
N ASP A 68 26.91 -4.17 -7.61
CA ASP A 68 27.71 -5.37 -7.36
C ASP A 68 26.97 -6.66 -7.79
N GLY A 69 25.67 -6.58 -8.14
CA GLY A 69 24.85 -7.72 -8.60
C GLY A 69 24.52 -8.73 -7.49
N ASP A 70 24.61 -8.35 -6.23
CA ASP A 70 24.35 -9.23 -5.10
C ASP A 70 22.84 -9.51 -4.94
N VAL A 71 22.45 -10.76 -5.10
CA VAL A 71 21.10 -11.29 -4.95
C VAL A 71 21.00 -12.34 -3.83
N SER A 72 21.88 -12.26 -2.84
CA SER A 72 22.03 -13.25 -1.77
C SER A 72 20.81 -13.39 -0.84
N ASN A 73 19.87 -12.45 -0.91
CA ASN A 73 18.62 -12.51 -0.17
C ASN A 73 17.48 -11.81 -0.93
N ILE A 74 16.24 -12.07 -0.53
CA ILE A 74 15.04 -11.57 -1.21
C ILE A 74 14.99 -10.04 -1.33
N LYS A 75 15.49 -9.30 -0.35
CA LYS A 75 15.56 -7.84 -0.42
C LYS A 75 16.47 -7.38 -1.54
N LYS A 76 17.68 -7.94 -1.62
CA LYS A 76 18.66 -7.61 -2.68
C LYS A 76 18.19 -8.07 -4.05
N GLU A 77 17.54 -9.23 -4.11
CA GLU A 77 16.92 -9.71 -5.34
C GLU A 77 15.82 -8.76 -5.82
N CYS A 78 14.94 -8.27 -4.92
CA CYS A 78 13.95 -7.24 -5.23
C CYS A 78 14.60 -5.96 -5.78
N LEU A 79 15.67 -5.50 -5.15
CA LEU A 79 16.41 -4.31 -5.58
C LEU A 79 17.05 -4.49 -6.95
N ASN A 80 17.75 -5.60 -7.16
CA ASN A 80 18.41 -5.92 -8.43
C ASN A 80 17.41 -5.98 -9.59
N ASN A 81 16.26 -6.59 -9.36
CA ASN A 81 15.18 -6.70 -10.34
C ASN A 81 14.27 -5.47 -10.42
N ARG A 82 14.55 -4.42 -9.67
CA ARG A 82 13.80 -3.16 -9.68
C ARG A 82 12.30 -3.35 -9.38
N VAL A 83 11.97 -4.22 -8.42
CA VAL A 83 10.61 -4.36 -7.93
C VAL A 83 10.18 -3.03 -7.30
N PRO A 84 9.08 -2.41 -7.74
CA PRO A 84 8.68 -1.09 -7.25
C PRO A 84 8.58 -1.03 -5.73
N ILE A 85 9.12 0.04 -5.15
CA ILE A 85 9.04 0.28 -3.72
C ILE A 85 7.80 1.10 -3.40
N HIS A 86 7.06 0.67 -2.40
CA HIS A 86 5.99 1.43 -1.78
C HIS A 86 6.55 2.21 -0.58
N LEU A 87 6.71 3.52 -0.73
CA LEU A 87 7.11 4.42 0.35
C LEU A 87 5.89 4.89 1.13
N GLY A 88 5.90 4.75 2.44
CA GLY A 88 4.81 5.22 3.30
C GLY A 88 3.70 4.18 3.54
N GLY A 89 4.07 2.91 3.67
CA GLY A 89 3.11 1.82 3.92
C GLY A 89 2.56 1.78 5.36
N LEU A 90 3.36 2.18 6.35
CA LEU A 90 2.96 2.18 7.77
C LEU A 90 2.99 3.58 8.39
N SER A 91 3.84 4.48 7.89
CA SER A 91 3.93 5.86 8.38
C SER A 91 3.99 6.82 7.20
N ASP A 92 3.48 8.02 7.40
CA ASP A 92 3.56 9.03 6.34
C ASP A 92 5.01 9.50 6.14
N PRO A 93 5.52 9.48 4.90
CA PRO A 93 6.90 9.88 4.61
C PRO A 93 7.15 11.38 4.77
N PHE A 94 6.11 12.21 4.69
CA PHE A 94 6.20 13.67 4.74
C PHE A 94 5.54 14.26 5.99
N GLN A 95 5.41 13.46 7.06
CA GLN A 95 4.95 13.98 8.34
C GLN A 95 5.96 15.01 8.90
N LYS A 96 5.52 15.87 9.82
CA LYS A 96 6.28 17.02 10.34
C LYS A 96 7.74 16.72 10.74
N CYS A 97 8.04 15.51 11.22
CA CYS A 97 9.42 15.16 11.59
C CYS A 97 10.36 15.07 10.37
N GLU A 98 9.84 14.96 9.14
CA GLU A 98 10.63 14.97 7.91
C GLU A 98 11.39 16.29 7.73
N GLU A 99 10.82 17.43 8.15
CA GLU A 99 11.50 18.74 8.13
C GLU A 99 12.86 18.69 8.86
N LYS A 100 12.95 17.90 9.92
CA LYS A 100 14.14 17.77 10.75
C LYS A 100 15.10 16.67 10.28
N TYR A 101 14.55 15.49 9.94
CA TYR A 101 15.39 14.29 9.73
C TYR A 101 15.69 14.01 8.26
N ARG A 102 14.88 14.52 7.34
CA ARG A 102 15.05 14.39 5.88
C ARG A 102 15.30 12.95 5.42
N ALA A 103 14.72 11.96 6.13
CA ALA A 103 14.96 10.56 5.80
C ALA A 103 14.27 10.15 4.49
N SER A 104 13.05 10.66 4.24
CA SER A 104 12.34 10.41 2.97
C SER A 104 13.03 11.14 1.82
N TYR A 105 13.47 12.38 2.02
CA TYR A 105 14.26 13.12 1.04
C TYR A 105 15.50 12.32 0.61
N ARG A 106 16.33 11.93 1.58
CA ARG A 106 17.56 11.15 1.33
C ARG A 106 17.29 9.80 0.67
N PHE A 107 16.17 9.16 0.98
CA PHE A 107 15.74 7.93 0.29
C PHE A 107 15.35 8.21 -1.16
N LEU A 108 14.62 9.29 -1.43
CA LEU A 108 14.22 9.68 -2.79
C LEU A 108 15.43 10.11 -3.64
N GLU A 109 16.48 10.72 -3.04
CA GLU A 109 17.75 10.94 -3.72
C GLU A 109 18.40 9.63 -4.20
N ILE A 110 18.38 8.58 -3.36
CA ILE A 110 18.86 7.25 -3.74
C ILE A 110 18.03 6.70 -4.88
N SER A 111 16.70 6.79 -4.77
CA SER A 111 15.79 6.35 -5.82
C SER A 111 16.06 7.06 -7.15
N LYS A 112 16.23 8.38 -7.16
CA LYS A 112 16.58 9.16 -8.34
C LYS A 112 17.92 8.71 -8.95
N TYR A 113 18.96 8.58 -8.13
CA TYR A 113 20.29 8.17 -8.57
C TYR A 113 20.25 6.84 -9.33
N TYR A 114 19.56 5.84 -8.76
CA TYR A 114 19.40 4.52 -9.37
C TYR A 114 18.27 4.42 -10.38
N LYS A 115 17.52 5.50 -10.65
CA LYS A 115 16.29 5.51 -11.49
C LYS A 115 15.32 4.42 -11.05
N TYR A 116 15.11 4.30 -9.75
CA TYR A 116 14.34 3.22 -9.14
C TYR A 116 12.86 3.60 -8.95
N PRO A 117 11.89 2.74 -9.34
CA PRO A 117 10.47 3.06 -9.24
C PRO A 117 10.00 3.08 -7.77
N VAL A 118 9.36 4.19 -7.37
CA VAL A 118 8.79 4.37 -6.04
C VAL A 118 7.37 4.90 -6.13
N ASN A 119 6.40 4.15 -5.58
CA ASN A 119 5.04 4.62 -5.36
C ASN A 119 4.96 5.23 -3.95
N ILE A 120 4.63 6.50 -3.87
CA ILE A 120 4.63 7.30 -2.64
C ILE A 120 3.21 7.41 -2.11
N SER A 121 2.93 6.80 -0.96
CA SER A 121 1.65 6.96 -0.26
C SER A 121 1.77 8.02 0.82
N THR A 122 0.88 9.02 0.78
CA THR A 122 0.93 10.12 1.74
C THR A 122 -0.44 10.78 1.94
N LYS A 123 -0.56 11.50 3.04
CA LYS A 123 -1.65 12.44 3.36
C LYS A 123 -1.17 13.91 3.33
N THR A 124 0.06 14.17 2.89
CA THR A 124 0.52 15.56 2.75
C THR A 124 -0.28 16.30 1.68
N ALA A 125 -0.32 17.62 1.80
CA ALA A 125 -0.96 18.53 0.83
C ALA A 125 0.06 19.41 0.09
N HIS A 126 1.33 19.28 0.37
CA HIS A 126 2.40 20.00 -0.32
C HIS A 126 3.76 19.33 -0.08
N LEU A 127 4.73 19.70 -0.89
CA LEU A 127 6.15 19.37 -0.72
C LEU A 127 6.98 20.65 -0.83
N ASP A 128 8.05 20.71 -0.03
CA ASP A 128 9.03 21.78 -0.14
C ASP A 128 9.70 21.77 -1.53
N ASP A 129 10.13 22.92 -2.03
CA ASP A 129 10.71 23.06 -3.37
C ASP A 129 11.87 22.10 -3.66
N MET A 130 12.68 21.77 -2.63
CA MET A 130 13.77 20.83 -2.76
C MET A 130 13.37 19.43 -3.25
N TYR A 131 12.12 19.00 -3.00
CA TYR A 131 11.65 17.70 -3.48
C TYR A 131 11.44 17.68 -4.97
N TRP A 132 11.04 18.80 -5.58
CA TRP A 132 10.84 18.87 -7.03
C TRP A 132 12.13 18.70 -7.82
N GLU A 133 13.28 18.97 -7.19
CA GLU A 133 14.59 18.72 -7.80
C GLU A 133 14.92 17.22 -7.92
N ILE A 134 14.38 16.38 -7.03
CA ILE A 134 14.69 14.95 -6.97
C ILE A 134 13.56 14.04 -7.47
N LEU A 135 12.34 14.52 -7.55
CA LEU A 135 11.21 13.75 -8.05
C LEU A 135 11.20 13.71 -9.60
N ASP A 136 10.91 12.54 -10.15
CA ASP A 136 10.83 12.30 -11.59
C ASP A 136 9.56 11.51 -11.90
N PRO A 137 8.61 12.05 -12.72
CA PRO A 137 7.36 11.37 -13.06
C PRO A 137 7.53 10.01 -13.75
N LYS A 138 8.72 9.71 -14.29
CA LYS A 138 8.99 8.42 -14.94
C LYS A 138 9.20 7.28 -13.94
N ILE A 139 9.59 7.62 -12.70
CA ILE A 139 9.95 6.64 -11.67
C ILE A 139 9.25 6.88 -10.32
N HIS A 140 8.59 8.02 -10.15
CA HIS A 140 7.83 8.34 -8.94
C HIS A 140 6.34 8.49 -9.27
N THR A 141 5.49 7.90 -8.44
CA THR A 141 4.03 8.03 -8.51
C THR A 141 3.48 8.38 -7.14
N PHE A 142 2.31 8.99 -7.10
CA PHE A 142 1.69 9.39 -5.85
C PHE A 142 0.36 8.70 -5.63
N SER A 143 0.18 8.21 -4.40
CA SER A 143 -1.07 7.64 -3.91
C SER A 143 -1.53 8.48 -2.71
N LEU A 144 -2.38 9.47 -2.95
CA LEU A 144 -2.87 10.37 -1.91
C LEU A 144 -4.01 9.72 -1.13
N SER A 145 -3.86 9.60 0.18
CA SER A 145 -4.92 9.03 1.02
C SER A 145 -5.91 10.13 1.41
N ILE A 146 -7.16 10.02 0.96
CA ILE A 146 -8.25 10.94 1.25
C ILE A 146 -9.52 10.11 1.45
N LEU A 147 -10.13 10.17 2.64
CA LEU A 147 -11.26 9.28 2.96
C LEU A 147 -12.64 9.87 2.61
N GLY A 148 -12.72 11.16 2.32
CA GLY A 148 -13.95 11.89 1.99
C GLY A 148 -13.65 13.31 1.51
N TYR A 149 -14.68 14.03 1.11
CA TYR A 149 -14.55 15.38 0.54
C TYR A 149 -14.58 16.49 1.60
N SER A 150 -15.54 16.40 2.54
CA SER A 150 -15.79 17.48 3.48
C SER A 150 -14.68 17.56 4.54
N ASP A 151 -14.02 18.69 4.66
CA ASP A 151 -12.93 18.91 5.61
C ASP A 151 -13.38 18.64 7.06
N GLU A 152 -14.60 19.03 7.42
CA GLU A 152 -15.18 18.76 8.74
C GLU A 152 -15.33 17.24 8.98
N TYR A 153 -15.88 16.51 8.00
CA TYR A 153 -16.01 15.06 8.09
C TYR A 153 -14.65 14.38 8.23
N VAL A 154 -13.70 14.75 7.37
CA VAL A 154 -12.35 14.17 7.39
C VAL A 154 -11.67 14.44 8.73
N ARG A 155 -11.80 15.64 9.27
CA ARG A 155 -11.21 16.03 10.55
C ARG A 155 -11.72 15.19 11.73
N THR A 156 -12.94 14.65 11.66
CA THR A 156 -13.44 13.74 12.69
C THR A 156 -12.67 12.42 12.77
N TRP A 157 -12.03 11.98 11.67
CA TRP A 157 -11.28 10.73 11.57
C TRP A 157 -9.76 10.93 11.55
N GLU A 158 -9.32 12.10 11.13
CA GLU A 158 -7.91 12.43 10.84
C GLU A 158 -7.56 13.78 11.48
N SER A 159 -7.27 13.76 12.77
CA SER A 159 -7.18 14.99 13.58
C SER A 159 -6.00 15.91 13.19
N ALA A 160 -4.90 15.37 12.69
CA ALA A 160 -3.66 16.10 12.44
C ALA A 160 -3.18 16.06 10.98
N THR A 161 -4.04 15.64 10.04
CA THR A 161 -3.71 15.68 8.60
C THR A 161 -4.04 17.04 8.00
N PRO A 162 -3.47 17.42 6.85
CA PRO A 162 -3.98 18.50 6.01
C PRO A 162 -5.44 18.29 5.64
N LEU A 163 -6.15 19.34 5.27
CA LEU A 163 -7.55 19.29 4.85
C LEU A 163 -7.75 18.43 3.60
N ALA A 164 -8.93 17.87 3.41
CA ALA A 164 -9.24 17.10 2.21
C ALA A 164 -9.13 17.96 0.94
N THR A 165 -9.65 19.18 1.02
CA THR A 165 -9.60 20.18 -0.09
C THR A 165 -8.16 20.53 -0.44
N GLU A 166 -7.25 20.68 0.52
CA GLU A 166 -5.83 20.91 0.28
C GLU A 166 -5.16 19.72 -0.40
N ARG A 167 -5.49 18.49 0.02
CA ARG A 167 -4.96 17.28 -0.63
C ARG A 167 -5.48 17.08 -2.05
N ILE A 168 -6.72 17.48 -2.35
CA ILE A 168 -7.27 17.47 -3.71
C ILE A 168 -6.54 18.51 -4.58
N ALA A 169 -6.28 19.70 -4.04
CA ALA A 169 -5.48 20.71 -4.74
C ALA A 169 -4.06 20.22 -5.04
N PHE A 170 -3.47 19.48 -4.11
CA PHE A 170 -2.16 18.83 -4.31
C PHE A 170 -2.22 17.72 -5.38
N ALA A 171 -3.30 16.94 -5.45
CA ALA A 171 -3.49 15.99 -6.56
C ALA A 171 -3.45 16.69 -7.93
N LYS A 172 -4.11 17.84 -8.04
CA LYS A 172 -4.09 18.65 -9.25
C LYS A 172 -2.67 19.14 -9.58
N GLU A 173 -1.94 19.70 -8.62
CA GLU A 173 -0.55 20.13 -8.80
C GLU A 173 0.34 18.99 -9.30
N LEU A 174 0.24 17.80 -8.69
CA LEU A 174 0.99 16.63 -9.10
C LEU A 174 0.68 16.21 -10.56
N LYS A 175 -0.59 16.27 -10.96
CA LYS A 175 -0.99 16.01 -12.36
C LYS A 175 -0.42 17.03 -13.33
N GLU A 176 -0.46 18.31 -12.98
CA GLU A 176 0.10 19.40 -13.79
C GLU A 176 1.62 19.25 -13.95
N ARG A 177 2.30 18.66 -12.95
CA ARG A 177 3.72 18.32 -13.01
C ARG A 177 4.01 16.99 -13.75
N GLY A 178 2.98 16.32 -14.27
CA GLY A 178 3.10 15.11 -15.07
C GLY A 178 3.21 13.78 -14.30
N PHE A 179 2.96 13.78 -12.99
CA PHE A 179 2.96 12.54 -12.20
C PHE A 179 1.71 11.70 -12.46
N TRP A 180 1.87 10.38 -12.36
CA TRP A 180 0.76 9.47 -12.18
C TRP A 180 0.24 9.60 -10.74
N VAL A 181 -1.06 9.86 -10.59
CA VAL A 181 -1.68 10.16 -9.30
C VAL A 181 -2.86 9.21 -9.06
N SER A 182 -2.92 8.61 -7.88
CA SER A 182 -4.12 7.94 -7.40
C SER A 182 -4.63 8.56 -6.11
N ILE A 183 -5.95 8.47 -5.89
CA ILE A 183 -6.53 8.70 -4.58
C ILE A 183 -6.87 7.35 -3.95
N ARG A 184 -6.42 7.17 -2.71
CA ARG A 184 -6.74 6.02 -1.87
C ARG A 184 -7.88 6.39 -0.93
N ILE A 185 -9.08 5.90 -1.25
CA ILE A 185 -10.26 6.02 -0.39
C ILE A 185 -10.27 4.79 0.53
N GLN A 186 -9.38 4.81 1.48
CA GLN A 186 -9.14 3.74 2.45
C GLN A 186 -9.05 4.34 3.85
N PRO A 187 -10.16 4.23 4.62
CA PRO A 187 -11.34 3.40 4.37
C PRO A 187 -12.53 4.13 3.72
N ILE A 188 -13.38 3.39 3.01
CA ILE A 188 -14.77 3.81 2.75
C ILE A 188 -15.55 3.66 4.06
N ILE A 189 -16.24 4.74 4.48
CA ILE A 189 -17.10 4.76 5.66
C ILE A 189 -18.48 5.30 5.27
N LEU A 190 -18.55 6.48 4.66
CA LEU A 190 -19.77 7.17 4.24
C LEU A 190 -19.75 7.42 2.73
N MET A 191 -20.65 6.77 2.00
CA MET A 191 -20.68 6.80 0.54
C MET A 191 -20.94 8.19 -0.03
N GLU A 192 -21.74 9.02 0.65
CA GLU A 192 -21.99 10.41 0.24
C GLU A 192 -20.68 11.21 0.15
N GLU A 193 -19.78 11.03 1.10
CA GLU A 193 -18.48 11.70 1.12
C GLU A 193 -17.54 11.16 0.04
N VAL A 194 -17.63 9.87 -0.28
CA VAL A 194 -16.89 9.25 -1.39
C VAL A 194 -17.36 9.80 -2.72
N GLU A 195 -18.66 9.92 -2.93
CA GLU A 195 -19.24 10.49 -4.16
C GLU A 195 -18.77 11.93 -4.38
N LYS A 196 -18.86 12.78 -3.34
CA LYS A 196 -18.39 14.17 -3.41
C LYS A 196 -16.90 14.24 -3.75
N LEU A 197 -16.08 13.38 -3.13
CA LEU A 197 -14.64 13.32 -3.37
C LEU A 197 -14.33 12.94 -4.82
N ILE A 198 -14.99 11.91 -5.35
CA ILE A 198 -14.80 11.48 -6.74
C ILE A 198 -15.14 12.62 -7.70
N LYS A 199 -16.31 13.23 -7.56
CA LYS A 199 -16.73 14.37 -8.41
C LYS A 199 -15.77 15.54 -8.37
N ALA A 200 -15.13 15.78 -7.22
CA ALA A 200 -14.18 16.89 -7.04
C ALA A 200 -12.77 16.58 -7.57
N SER A 201 -12.41 15.30 -7.73
CA SER A 201 -11.02 14.90 -8.00
C SER A 201 -10.82 14.11 -9.31
N GLU A 202 -11.85 13.62 -9.97
CA GLU A 202 -11.73 12.70 -11.11
C GLU A 202 -10.90 13.25 -12.29
N ASN A 203 -10.86 14.58 -12.46
CA ASN A 203 -10.06 15.21 -13.49
C ASN A 203 -8.56 15.31 -13.16
N TYR A 204 -8.17 14.95 -11.95
CA TYR A 204 -6.81 15.14 -11.42
C TYR A 204 -6.15 13.81 -11.01
N VAL A 205 -6.77 12.67 -11.32
CA VAL A 205 -6.24 11.36 -10.94
C VAL A 205 -6.30 10.37 -12.10
N ASP A 206 -5.41 9.40 -12.07
CA ASP A 206 -5.35 8.29 -13.02
C ASP A 206 -6.04 7.04 -12.49
N TYR A 207 -6.25 6.97 -11.15
CA TYR A 207 -6.72 5.77 -10.50
C TYR A 207 -7.33 6.04 -9.13
N TYR A 208 -8.33 5.25 -8.74
CA TYR A 208 -8.81 5.18 -7.36
C TYR A 208 -8.52 3.81 -6.75
N THR A 209 -8.02 3.79 -5.52
CA THR A 209 -7.95 2.58 -4.71
C THR A 209 -8.99 2.67 -3.61
N VAL A 210 -9.91 1.72 -3.52
CA VAL A 210 -11.01 1.74 -2.55
C VAL A 210 -10.98 0.52 -1.65
N GLU A 211 -11.27 0.70 -0.37
CA GLU A 211 -11.39 -0.39 0.61
C GLU A 211 -12.28 0.06 1.76
N HIS A 212 -13.18 -0.80 2.23
CA HIS A 212 -14.07 -0.48 3.34
C HIS A 212 -13.36 -0.52 4.70
N LEU A 213 -13.94 0.19 5.67
CA LEU A 213 -13.43 0.19 7.04
C LEU A 213 -13.45 -1.22 7.62
N LYS A 214 -12.36 -1.56 8.29
CA LYS A 214 -12.20 -2.79 9.08
C LYS A 214 -11.99 -2.44 10.53
N LEU A 215 -12.71 -3.10 11.41
CA LEU A 215 -12.65 -2.88 12.84
C LEU A 215 -11.90 -4.05 13.50
N PRO A 216 -10.90 -3.80 14.37
CA PRO A 216 -10.14 -4.88 14.99
C PRO A 216 -10.97 -5.61 16.05
N VAL A 217 -11.10 -6.93 15.93
CA VAL A 217 -11.74 -7.79 16.95
C VAL A 217 -10.89 -7.85 18.22
N ASP A 218 -9.57 -7.90 18.06
CA ASP A 218 -8.62 -8.09 19.17
C ASP A 218 -8.43 -6.82 20.03
N ASN A 219 -9.02 -5.69 19.63
CA ASN A 219 -8.91 -4.44 20.36
C ASN A 219 -10.30 -3.84 20.60
N ALA A 220 -10.95 -4.28 21.68
CA ALA A 220 -12.32 -3.91 22.00
C ALA A 220 -12.54 -2.38 22.17
N ASP A 221 -11.56 -1.68 22.75
CA ASP A 221 -11.66 -0.22 22.98
C ASP A 221 -11.61 0.53 21.66
N VAL A 222 -10.70 0.15 20.75
CA VAL A 222 -10.63 0.72 19.42
C VAL A 222 -11.89 0.39 18.62
N CYS A 223 -12.34 -0.84 18.65
CA CYS A 223 -13.57 -1.27 17.99
C CYS A 223 -14.78 -0.44 18.46
N LYS A 224 -14.97 -0.30 19.78
CA LYS A 224 -16.05 0.49 20.37
C LYS A 224 -15.98 1.96 19.95
N ARG A 225 -14.79 2.57 20.01
CA ARG A 225 -14.58 3.96 19.60
C ARG A 225 -14.92 4.18 18.12
N LEU A 226 -14.49 3.30 17.23
CA LEU A 226 -14.78 3.39 15.80
C LEU A 226 -16.27 3.18 15.52
N LEU A 227 -16.92 2.23 16.17
CA LEU A 227 -18.38 2.00 16.07
C LEU A 227 -19.17 3.24 16.49
N GLN A 228 -18.77 3.92 17.56
CA GLN A 228 -19.42 5.16 17.99
C GLN A 228 -19.32 6.26 16.94
N LYS A 229 -18.19 6.36 16.23
CA LYS A 229 -18.00 7.32 15.13
C LYS A 229 -18.77 6.97 13.86
N MET A 230 -19.14 5.69 13.70
CA MET A 230 -19.96 5.22 12.57
C MET A 230 -21.47 5.44 12.82
N TYR A 231 -21.86 6.16 13.86
CA TYR A 231 -23.27 6.41 14.14
C TYR A 231 -23.98 7.01 12.93
N GLY A 232 -25.10 6.39 12.51
CA GLY A 232 -25.82 6.76 11.31
C GLY A 232 -25.38 6.07 10.02
N VAL A 233 -24.23 5.37 10.01
CA VAL A 233 -23.83 4.55 8.85
C VAL A 233 -24.68 3.27 8.84
N GLN A 234 -25.53 3.13 7.82
CA GLN A 234 -26.35 1.94 7.63
C GLN A 234 -25.53 0.82 6.97
N THR A 235 -25.02 -0.08 7.77
CA THR A 235 -24.31 -1.27 7.29
C THR A 235 -24.46 -2.42 8.28
N GLN A 236 -24.39 -3.64 7.76
CA GLN A 236 -24.22 -4.85 8.55
C GLN A 236 -22.75 -5.16 8.67
N LEU A 237 -22.25 -5.31 9.88
CA LEU A 237 -20.90 -5.76 10.17
C LEU A 237 -20.89 -7.27 10.39
N VAL A 238 -19.96 -7.95 9.73
CA VAL A 238 -19.74 -9.38 9.85
C VAL A 238 -18.33 -9.66 10.36
N ALA A 239 -18.21 -10.64 11.27
CA ALA A 239 -16.90 -11.08 11.76
C ALA A 239 -16.19 -11.88 10.67
N LYS A 240 -14.93 -11.53 10.36
CA LYS A 240 -14.09 -12.21 9.39
C LYS A 240 -12.64 -12.27 9.89
N GLY A 241 -12.27 -13.42 10.39
CA GLY A 241 -10.94 -13.59 11.00
C GLY A 241 -10.77 -12.70 12.22
N ARG A 242 -9.82 -11.76 12.15
CA ARG A 242 -9.50 -10.82 13.24
C ARG A 242 -10.16 -9.45 13.09
N GLU A 243 -11.10 -9.31 12.18
CA GLU A 243 -11.74 -8.04 11.85
C GLU A 243 -13.26 -8.17 11.75
N TYR A 244 -13.97 -7.09 12.09
CA TYR A 244 -15.34 -6.90 11.62
C TYR A 244 -15.27 -6.07 10.34
N GLU A 245 -15.94 -6.54 9.31
CA GLU A 245 -16.02 -5.90 8.00
C GLU A 245 -17.48 -5.59 7.64
N PHE A 246 -17.68 -4.70 6.70
CA PHE A 246 -18.97 -4.55 6.03
C PHE A 246 -19.33 -5.86 5.33
N ASP A 247 -20.60 -6.23 5.30
CA ASP A 247 -21.02 -7.43 4.57
C ASP A 247 -20.70 -7.31 3.07
N SER A 248 -20.51 -8.46 2.42
CA SER A 248 -20.05 -8.50 1.03
C SER A 248 -21.08 -7.91 0.05
N VAL A 249 -22.38 -7.94 0.37
CA VAL A 249 -23.42 -7.35 -0.48
C VAL A 249 -23.32 -5.83 -0.46
N THR A 250 -23.20 -5.24 0.73
CA THR A 250 -23.00 -3.79 0.92
C THR A 250 -21.72 -3.33 0.23
N LYS A 251 -20.59 -4.03 0.45
CA LYS A 251 -19.32 -3.70 -0.19
C LYS A 251 -19.41 -3.73 -1.72
N ARG A 252 -19.99 -4.78 -2.28
CA ARG A 252 -20.20 -4.91 -3.72
C ARG A 252 -21.04 -3.77 -4.28
N LYS A 253 -22.20 -3.50 -3.67
CA LYS A 253 -23.08 -2.40 -4.08
C LYS A 253 -22.36 -1.05 -4.09
N ASN A 254 -21.57 -0.77 -3.06
CA ASN A 254 -20.79 0.47 -2.98
C ASN A 254 -19.77 0.58 -4.10
N ILE A 255 -19.02 -0.50 -4.38
CA ILE A 255 -18.00 -0.49 -5.44
C ILE A 255 -18.64 -0.37 -6.82
N GLU A 256 -19.73 -1.09 -7.09
CA GLU A 256 -20.47 -0.98 -8.34
C GLU A 256 -21.04 0.43 -8.53
N TYR A 257 -21.54 1.05 -7.47
CA TYR A 257 -21.99 2.44 -7.51
C TYR A 257 -20.83 3.39 -7.83
N ILE A 258 -19.67 3.26 -7.16
CA ILE A 258 -18.47 4.07 -7.45
C ILE A 258 -18.11 3.94 -8.93
N LYS A 259 -18.10 2.72 -9.48
CA LYS A 259 -17.82 2.48 -10.90
C LYS A 259 -18.83 3.11 -11.85
N SER A 260 -20.06 3.33 -11.40
CA SER A 260 -21.10 3.95 -12.20
C SER A 260 -21.02 5.48 -12.29
N ILE A 261 -20.30 6.13 -11.36
CA ILE A 261 -20.23 7.59 -11.26
C ILE A 261 -18.92 8.19 -11.76
N THR A 262 -17.94 7.39 -12.18
CA THR A 262 -16.68 7.87 -12.75
C THR A 262 -16.17 6.94 -13.85
N ASN A 263 -15.41 7.49 -14.80
CA ASN A 263 -14.68 6.74 -15.82
C ASN A 263 -13.23 6.42 -15.42
N VAL A 264 -12.77 6.92 -14.27
CA VAL A 264 -11.43 6.62 -13.75
C VAL A 264 -11.40 5.17 -13.26
N LYS A 265 -10.35 4.45 -13.60
CA LYS A 265 -10.16 3.05 -13.18
C LYS A 265 -10.10 2.92 -11.66
N ILE A 266 -10.69 1.84 -11.16
CA ILE A 266 -10.82 1.55 -9.73
C ILE A 266 -10.14 0.23 -9.37
N GLY A 267 -9.39 0.22 -8.27
CA GLY A 267 -8.88 -0.98 -7.62
C GLY A 267 -9.56 -1.23 -6.28
N CYS A 268 -10.03 -2.45 -6.09
CA CYS A 268 -10.68 -2.86 -4.86
C CYS A 268 -9.68 -3.53 -3.91
N GLY A 269 -9.51 -2.95 -2.71
CA GLY A 269 -8.66 -3.47 -1.64
C GLY A 269 -9.36 -4.49 -0.73
N ASP A 270 -10.68 -4.61 -0.81
CA ASP A 270 -11.41 -5.64 -0.06
C ASP A 270 -11.06 -7.03 -0.57
N ASN A 271 -10.57 -7.90 0.31
CA ASN A 271 -10.01 -9.20 -0.05
C ASN A 271 -10.97 -10.12 -0.83
N ASP A 272 -12.27 -10.03 -0.53
CA ASP A 272 -13.32 -10.84 -1.15
C ASP A 272 -13.87 -10.23 -2.46
N LEU A 273 -13.43 -9.03 -2.83
CA LEU A 273 -13.96 -8.30 -3.99
C LEU A 273 -12.87 -7.82 -4.97
N HIS A 274 -11.67 -8.38 -4.90
CA HIS A 274 -10.59 -8.03 -5.83
C HIS A 274 -10.97 -8.20 -7.31
N VAL A 275 -11.87 -9.13 -7.61
CA VAL A 275 -12.42 -9.36 -8.95
C VAL A 275 -13.09 -8.12 -9.53
N LEU A 276 -13.53 -7.17 -8.70
CA LEU A 276 -14.12 -5.91 -9.12
C LEU A 276 -13.09 -4.85 -9.52
N SER A 277 -11.80 -5.11 -9.35
CA SER A 277 -10.75 -4.18 -9.80
C SER A 277 -10.68 -4.10 -11.32
N ASP A 278 -10.46 -2.88 -11.85
CA ASP A 278 -10.26 -2.62 -13.28
C ASP A 278 -8.81 -2.86 -13.73
N SER A 279 -7.94 -3.26 -12.82
CA SER A 279 -6.53 -3.54 -13.07
C SER A 279 -6.08 -4.81 -12.35
N LEU A 280 -4.81 -5.18 -12.54
CA LEU A 280 -4.24 -6.42 -12.01
C LEU A 280 -4.19 -6.49 -10.48
N ASN A 281 -4.28 -5.37 -9.80
CA ASN A 281 -4.31 -5.28 -8.33
C ASN A 281 -4.96 -3.97 -7.85
N CYS A 282 -5.23 -3.88 -6.55
CA CYS A 282 -5.92 -2.73 -5.98
C CYS A 282 -5.16 -1.40 -6.12
N CYS A 283 -3.84 -1.40 -6.27
CA CYS A 283 -3.05 -0.17 -6.40
C CYS A 283 -2.83 0.28 -7.85
N GLY A 284 -3.32 -0.47 -8.85
CA GLY A 284 -3.21 -0.09 -10.26
C GLY A 284 -1.80 -0.05 -10.82
N ILE A 285 -0.87 -0.86 -10.32
CA ILE A 285 0.55 -0.82 -10.71
C ILE A 285 0.76 -1.05 -12.22
N ASP A 286 -0.13 -1.80 -12.86
CA ASP A 286 -0.13 -2.04 -14.31
C ASP A 286 -0.52 -0.81 -15.12
N THR A 287 -1.11 0.20 -14.51
CA THR A 287 -1.44 1.50 -15.10
C THR A 287 -0.36 2.57 -14.91
N MET A 288 0.58 2.33 -13.98
CA MET A 288 1.69 3.23 -13.66
C MET A 288 2.73 3.30 -14.79
N PRO A 289 3.69 4.26 -14.76
CA PRO A 289 4.75 4.39 -15.75
C PRO A 289 5.55 3.11 -16.01
N LYS A 290 6.24 3.06 -17.15
CA LYS A 290 6.97 1.86 -17.61
C LYS A 290 7.91 1.26 -16.57
N ALA A 291 8.57 2.08 -15.75
CA ALA A 291 9.50 1.61 -14.72
C ALA A 291 8.84 0.67 -13.68
N PHE A 292 7.53 0.76 -13.48
CA PHE A 292 6.77 -0.08 -12.55
C PHE A 292 6.42 -1.46 -13.15
N LYS A 293 6.58 -1.68 -14.46
CA LYS A 293 6.18 -2.92 -15.13
C LYS A 293 7.03 -4.14 -14.74
N ASN A 294 8.19 -3.93 -14.11
CA ASN A 294 9.03 -5.03 -13.63
C ASN A 294 8.29 -5.94 -12.62
N TRP A 295 7.37 -5.39 -11.84
CA TRP A 295 6.51 -6.19 -10.96
C TRP A 295 5.71 -7.25 -11.72
N LEU A 296 5.25 -6.94 -12.93
CA LEU A 296 4.44 -7.84 -13.75
C LEU A 296 5.14 -9.16 -14.07
N LYS A 297 6.48 -9.15 -14.18
CA LYS A 297 7.26 -10.36 -14.40
C LYS A 297 7.00 -11.41 -13.31
N TYR A 298 7.02 -11.00 -12.05
CA TYR A 298 6.81 -11.89 -10.91
C TYR A 298 5.35 -12.30 -10.76
N ASN A 299 4.43 -11.38 -10.99
CA ASN A 299 3.00 -11.68 -11.00
C ASN A 299 2.64 -12.67 -12.12
N SER A 300 3.25 -12.52 -13.31
CA SER A 300 3.04 -13.44 -14.42
C SER A 300 3.56 -14.84 -14.13
N MET A 301 4.69 -14.99 -13.46
CA MET A 301 5.20 -16.28 -13.00
C MET A 301 4.19 -16.95 -12.07
N TYR A 302 3.68 -16.21 -11.09
CA TYR A 302 2.68 -16.71 -10.15
C TYR A 302 1.39 -17.16 -10.86
N ILE A 303 0.85 -16.35 -11.78
CA ILE A 303 -0.35 -16.69 -12.56
C ILE A 303 -0.13 -17.98 -13.39
N LYS A 304 1.05 -18.16 -13.98
CA LYS A 304 1.39 -19.40 -14.69
C LYS A 304 1.36 -20.62 -13.77
N MET A 305 1.82 -20.46 -12.53
CA MET A 305 1.86 -21.55 -11.57
C MET A 305 0.46 -21.89 -11.02
N THR A 306 -0.37 -20.89 -10.79
CA THR A 306 -1.68 -21.07 -10.13
C THR A 306 -2.85 -21.19 -11.11
N GLY A 307 -2.65 -20.89 -12.39
CA GLY A 307 -3.68 -20.91 -13.43
C GLY A 307 -4.75 -19.82 -13.31
N ASP A 308 -5.02 -19.34 -12.11
CA ASP A 308 -6.05 -18.35 -11.86
C ASP A 308 -5.69 -17.41 -10.70
N ARG A 309 -5.59 -16.12 -11.03
CA ARG A 309 -5.33 -15.06 -10.06
C ARG A 309 -6.51 -14.82 -9.09
N THR A 310 -7.75 -15.05 -9.55
CA THR A 310 -8.95 -14.76 -8.76
C THR A 310 -9.16 -15.75 -7.63
N GLN A 311 -8.59 -16.94 -7.73
CA GLN A 311 -8.70 -18.00 -6.71
C GLN A 311 -7.71 -17.82 -5.55
N TRP A 312 -6.71 -16.98 -5.72
CA TRP A 312 -5.75 -16.74 -4.66
C TRP A 312 -6.18 -15.59 -3.74
N SER A 313 -6.47 -15.93 -2.49
CA SER A 313 -6.66 -14.96 -1.42
C SER A 313 -5.55 -15.15 -0.39
N PRO A 314 -4.76 -14.10 -0.08
CA PRO A 314 -3.76 -14.18 0.97
C PRO A 314 -4.34 -14.70 2.29
N SER A 315 -5.55 -14.26 2.62
CA SER A 315 -6.23 -14.63 3.86
C SER A 315 -6.77 -16.07 3.87
N ALA A 316 -7.08 -16.65 2.71
CA ALA A 316 -7.69 -17.98 2.64
C ALA A 316 -6.64 -19.11 2.63
N ASN A 317 -5.47 -18.85 2.04
CA ASN A 317 -4.55 -19.91 1.63
C ASN A 317 -3.17 -19.85 2.31
N CYS A 318 -2.90 -18.85 3.12
CA CYS A 318 -1.61 -18.71 3.76
C CYS A 318 -1.71 -18.37 5.24
N ASN A 319 -2.30 -19.27 6.04
CA ASN A 319 -2.26 -19.15 7.50
C ASN A 319 -0.83 -19.04 8.05
N SER A 320 0.13 -19.67 7.40
CA SER A 320 1.54 -19.62 7.81
C SER A 320 2.22 -18.30 7.46
N CYS A 321 1.85 -17.65 6.36
CA CYS A 321 2.38 -16.33 5.99
C CYS A 321 1.87 -15.23 6.93
N PHE A 322 0.62 -15.33 7.37
CA PHE A 322 0.02 -14.35 8.28
C PHE A 322 0.46 -14.52 9.74
N ASN A 323 0.87 -15.71 10.14
CA ASN A 323 1.36 -15.99 11.50
C ASN A 323 2.84 -15.59 11.71
N GLY A 324 3.45 -14.91 10.76
CA GLY A 324 4.83 -14.40 10.88
C GLY A 324 5.94 -15.46 10.75
N ASP A 325 5.58 -16.72 10.58
CA ASP A 325 6.57 -17.81 10.55
C ASP A 325 7.01 -18.19 9.14
N CYS A 326 6.29 -17.69 8.11
CA CYS A 326 6.41 -18.35 6.83
C CYS A 326 7.38 -17.69 5.89
N VAL A 327 7.30 -16.40 5.66
CA VAL A 327 7.71 -15.95 4.34
C VAL A 327 9.03 -15.23 4.29
N ILE A 328 9.32 -14.47 5.29
CA ILE A 328 10.50 -13.61 5.30
C ILE A 328 11.63 -14.26 6.10
N LYS A 329 11.28 -15.20 6.96
CA LYS A 329 12.24 -16.00 7.72
C LYS A 329 12.54 -17.31 6.99
N GLY A 330 13.62 -17.38 6.26
CA GLY A 330 14.10 -18.61 5.66
C GLY A 330 14.10 -18.69 4.13
N PHE A 331 13.60 -17.66 3.42
CA PHE A 331 13.78 -17.57 1.98
C PHE A 331 14.92 -16.64 1.63
N THR A 332 15.78 -17.09 0.72
CA THR A 332 16.88 -16.31 0.21
C THR A 332 16.53 -15.62 -1.11
N THR A 333 15.57 -16.16 -1.87
CA THR A 333 15.20 -15.65 -3.21
C THR A 333 13.69 -15.56 -3.40
N MET A 334 13.25 -14.75 -4.37
CA MET A 334 11.85 -14.64 -4.77
C MET A 334 11.29 -15.96 -5.32
N SER A 335 12.10 -16.68 -6.10
CA SER A 335 11.72 -17.98 -6.65
C SER A 335 11.37 -18.96 -5.53
N GLN A 336 12.21 -19.08 -4.52
CA GLN A 336 11.93 -19.93 -3.36
C GLN A 336 10.63 -19.57 -2.63
N TYR A 337 10.34 -18.27 -2.54
CA TYR A 337 9.10 -17.80 -1.95
C TYR A 337 7.88 -18.20 -2.77
N VAL A 338 7.92 -17.97 -4.08
CA VAL A 338 6.84 -18.30 -5.00
C VAL A 338 6.61 -19.80 -5.01
N ASP A 339 7.66 -20.59 -5.11
CA ASP A 339 7.60 -22.05 -5.11
C ASP A 339 6.95 -22.60 -3.82
N LYS A 340 7.33 -22.06 -2.66
CA LYS A 340 6.75 -22.50 -1.39
C LYS A 340 5.31 -22.04 -1.19
N ALA A 341 4.97 -20.84 -1.62
CA ALA A 341 3.59 -20.36 -1.59
C ALA A 341 2.69 -21.21 -2.48
N TYR A 342 3.20 -21.60 -3.65
CA TYR A 342 2.52 -22.52 -4.55
C TYR A 342 2.37 -23.91 -3.95
N ALA A 343 3.46 -24.51 -3.43
CA ALA A 343 3.45 -25.82 -2.82
C ALA A 343 2.51 -25.91 -1.60
N ALA A 344 2.39 -24.83 -0.82
CA ALA A 344 1.47 -24.76 0.30
C ALA A 344 -0.01 -24.75 -0.13
N GLN A 345 -0.30 -24.27 -1.33
CA GLN A 345 -1.67 -24.16 -1.85
C GLN A 345 -2.09 -25.36 -2.70
N TYR A 346 -1.20 -25.88 -3.53
CA TYR A 346 -1.51 -26.87 -4.57
C TYR A 346 -0.70 -28.17 -4.45
N GLY A 347 0.18 -28.30 -3.47
CA GLY A 347 1.13 -29.40 -3.37
C GLY A 347 2.47 -29.10 -4.05
N ASP A 348 3.39 -30.07 -4.02
CA ASP A 348 4.72 -29.90 -4.60
C ASP A 348 4.63 -29.59 -6.11
N PRO A 349 5.18 -28.44 -6.58
CA PRO A 349 5.13 -28.09 -7.99
C PRO A 349 5.86 -29.10 -8.90
N ASN A 350 6.79 -29.88 -8.34
CA ASN A 350 7.43 -30.97 -9.09
C ASN A 350 6.52 -32.20 -9.27
N GLN A 351 5.50 -32.37 -8.43
CA GLN A 351 4.50 -33.42 -8.56
C GLN A 351 3.44 -33.07 -9.64
N LEU A 352 3.10 -31.78 -9.75
CA LEU A 352 2.11 -31.33 -10.73
C LEU A 352 2.60 -31.32 -12.18
N THR A 353 3.93 -31.25 -12.41
CA THR A 353 4.51 -31.37 -13.75
C THR A 353 4.44 -32.80 -14.32
N LEU A 354 4.22 -33.78 -13.49
CA LEU A 354 4.04 -35.18 -13.92
C LEU A 354 2.57 -35.51 -14.27
N ASP A 355 1.61 -34.78 -13.72
CA ASP A 355 0.17 -35.00 -13.96
C ASP A 355 -0.39 -34.17 -15.12
N LEU A 356 0.39 -33.24 -15.67
CA LEU A 356 0.02 -32.39 -16.81
C LEU A 356 0.76 -32.75 -18.12
N LEU A 357 1.57 -33.80 -18.12
CA LEU A 357 2.19 -34.39 -19.30
C LEU A 357 1.51 -35.71 -19.67
#